data_e377d756b557535066b998143ca3322f
#
_entry.id   e377d756b557535066b998143ca3322f
#
_cell.length_a   1.000
_cell.length_b   1.000
_cell.length_c   1.000
_cell.angle_alpha   90.00
_cell.angle_beta   90.00
_cell.angle_gamma   90.00
#
_symmetry.space_group_name_H-M   'P 1'
#
loop_
_entity.id
_entity.type
_entity.pdbx_description
1 polymer ?
#
loop_
_entity_poly.entity_id
_entity_poly.type
_entity_poly.pdbx_seq_one_letter_code
_entity_poly.pdbx_strand_id
1 'polypeptide(L)'
;AKHRSPEITQADLAGFALELAAWGGGDDLRFIDPPPAGPLAHARELLVGLHAIDDDGSITPLGRTMLGLPVHPRLARMVAVDRSSLACVIATLVEERDIFRGRPDDLPADLALRIGALTGRRGHDAADRGAVHRLRDRAADLARRARISFDLDDVDPDRSGVVLLLGYPDRLAARRRPGQFQLRAGASAWLPDDDPLADELFVVAADLDGHRERARIRLAAVVDAD
;
A
#
# COMPACT_ATOMS: atom_id res chain seq x y z
N ALA A 1 13.10 -27.73 22.28
CA ALA A 1 13.23 -26.57 21.39
C ALA A 1 11.85 -26.28 20.82
N LYS A 2 11.29 -25.08 21.07
CA LYS A 2 10.06 -24.63 20.41
C LYS A 2 10.40 -24.50 18.92
N HIS A 3 9.82 -25.33 18.05
CA HIS A 3 9.93 -25.16 16.62
C HIS A 3 9.38 -23.78 16.26
N ARG A 4 10.12 -22.99 15.46
CA ARG A 4 9.62 -21.75 14.88
C ARG A 4 8.44 -22.12 13.97
N SER A 5 7.31 -21.42 14.12
CA SER A 5 6.20 -21.56 13.18
C SER A 5 6.69 -21.27 11.77
N PRO A 6 6.29 -22.05 10.75
CA PRO A 6 6.67 -21.78 9.36
C PRO A 6 6.28 -20.36 8.96
N GLU A 7 7.12 -19.68 8.19
CA GLU A 7 6.92 -18.29 7.76
C GLU A 7 5.60 -18.12 7.00
N ILE A 8 5.24 -19.10 6.16
CA ILE A 8 4.01 -19.11 5.37
C ILE A 8 2.72 -19.01 6.21
N THR A 9 2.79 -19.33 7.52
CA THR A 9 1.63 -19.24 8.42
C THR A 9 1.40 -17.83 8.96
N GLN A 10 2.36 -16.91 8.79
CA GLN A 10 2.34 -15.56 9.34
C GLN A 10 2.53 -14.47 8.27
N ALA A 11 3.01 -14.83 7.09
CA ALA A 11 3.26 -13.91 5.98
C ALA A 11 1.96 -13.47 5.30
N ASP A 12 1.99 -12.28 4.68
CA ASP A 12 0.99 -11.89 3.70
C ASP A 12 1.12 -12.79 2.46
N LEU A 13 0.04 -13.44 2.07
CA LEU A 13 0.03 -14.42 0.99
C LEU A 13 -0.38 -13.84 -0.37
N ALA A 14 -0.61 -12.52 -0.50
CA ALA A 14 -1.09 -11.94 -1.74
C ALA A 14 -0.09 -12.10 -2.90
N GLY A 15 1.20 -11.87 -2.67
CA GLY A 15 2.24 -12.12 -3.66
C GLY A 15 2.33 -13.58 -4.07
N PHE A 16 2.34 -14.49 -3.08
CA PHE A 16 2.36 -15.93 -3.29
C PHE A 16 1.12 -16.42 -4.09
N ALA A 17 -0.07 -15.93 -3.75
CA ALA A 17 -1.30 -16.28 -4.46
C ALA A 17 -1.28 -15.81 -5.93
N LEU A 18 -0.67 -14.64 -6.20
CA LEU A 18 -0.49 -14.13 -7.56
C LEU A 18 0.47 -15.00 -8.38
N GLU A 19 1.56 -15.46 -7.77
CA GLU A 19 2.49 -16.42 -8.39
C GLU A 19 1.80 -17.75 -8.71
N LEU A 20 1.01 -18.29 -7.78
CA LEU A 20 0.24 -19.52 -7.99
C LEU A 20 -0.74 -19.37 -9.18
N ALA A 21 -1.44 -18.25 -9.26
CA ALA A 21 -2.35 -17.97 -10.39
C ALA A 21 -1.59 -17.90 -11.72
N ALA A 22 -0.38 -17.38 -11.75
CA ALA A 22 0.46 -17.34 -12.94
C ALA A 22 0.93 -18.72 -13.41
N TRP A 23 1.05 -19.67 -12.47
CA TRP A 23 1.42 -21.08 -12.76
C TRP A 23 0.24 -21.91 -13.25
N GLY A 24 -0.99 -21.38 -13.23
CA GLY A 24 -2.18 -22.08 -13.71
C GLY A 24 -3.00 -22.77 -12.61
N GLY A 25 -2.91 -22.26 -11.37
CA GLY A 25 -3.58 -22.81 -10.20
C GLY A 25 -2.63 -23.70 -9.40
N GLY A 26 -2.69 -23.63 -8.10
CA GLY A 26 -1.75 -24.30 -7.19
C GLY A 26 -2.32 -25.54 -6.50
N ASP A 27 -3.50 -25.99 -6.89
CA ASP A 27 -4.23 -27.05 -6.16
C ASP A 27 -3.52 -28.42 -6.21
N ASP A 28 -2.69 -28.64 -7.24
CA ASP A 28 -1.88 -29.87 -7.41
C ASP A 28 -0.47 -29.75 -6.82
N LEU A 29 -0.08 -28.58 -6.32
CA LEU A 29 1.28 -28.38 -5.78
C LEU A 29 1.40 -29.01 -4.38
N ARG A 30 2.43 -29.84 -4.23
CA ARG A 30 2.77 -30.42 -2.92
C ARG A 30 3.70 -29.51 -2.16
N PHE A 31 3.20 -28.92 -1.09
CA PHE A 31 4.00 -28.12 -0.15
C PHE A 31 4.46 -28.98 1.02
N ILE A 32 5.66 -28.74 1.53
CA ILE A 32 6.15 -29.34 2.76
C ILE A 32 5.27 -28.81 3.92
N ASP A 33 5.04 -27.50 3.96
CA ASP A 33 4.10 -26.83 4.85
C ASP A 33 3.06 -26.12 3.97
N PRO A 34 1.81 -26.62 3.90
CA PRO A 34 0.80 -26.01 3.05
C PRO A 34 0.37 -24.63 3.58
N PRO A 35 0.08 -23.66 2.70
CA PRO A 35 -0.41 -22.36 3.12
C PRO A 35 -1.74 -22.52 3.85
N PRO A 36 -1.98 -21.74 4.95
CA PRO A 36 -3.24 -21.76 5.64
C PRO A 36 -4.41 -21.37 4.72
N ALA A 37 -5.47 -22.17 4.70
CA ALA A 37 -6.58 -22.01 3.77
C ALA A 37 -7.28 -20.63 3.89
N GLY A 38 -7.51 -20.14 5.12
CA GLY A 38 -8.14 -18.84 5.36
C GLY A 38 -7.32 -17.66 4.83
N PRO A 39 -6.05 -17.49 5.23
CA PRO A 39 -5.17 -16.47 4.67
C PRO A 39 -5.02 -16.55 3.15
N LEU A 40 -4.94 -17.74 2.56
CA LEU A 40 -4.84 -17.90 1.12
C LEU A 40 -6.15 -17.48 0.41
N ALA A 41 -7.31 -17.83 0.96
CA ALA A 41 -8.61 -17.40 0.42
C ALA A 41 -8.73 -15.86 0.47
N HIS A 42 -8.36 -15.24 1.58
CA HIS A 42 -8.34 -13.79 1.71
C HIS A 42 -7.37 -13.11 0.72
N ALA A 43 -6.21 -13.71 0.49
CA ALA A 43 -5.26 -13.23 -0.53
C ALA A 43 -5.88 -13.29 -1.95
N ARG A 44 -6.60 -14.37 -2.29
CA ARG A 44 -7.31 -14.50 -3.58
C ARG A 44 -8.43 -13.46 -3.71
N GLU A 45 -9.25 -13.25 -2.67
CA GLU A 45 -10.28 -12.19 -2.65
C GLU A 45 -9.67 -10.81 -2.90
N LEU A 46 -8.54 -10.52 -2.25
CA LEU A 46 -7.81 -9.29 -2.50
C LEU A 46 -7.39 -9.17 -3.98
N LEU A 47 -6.81 -10.22 -4.56
CA LEU A 47 -6.34 -10.20 -5.95
C LEU A 47 -7.48 -10.04 -6.96
N VAL A 48 -8.67 -10.63 -6.70
CA VAL A 48 -9.89 -10.37 -7.47
C VAL A 48 -10.28 -8.89 -7.38
N GLY A 49 -10.32 -8.33 -6.16
CA GLY A 49 -10.61 -6.91 -5.93
C GLY A 49 -9.60 -5.95 -6.58
N LEU A 50 -8.36 -6.40 -6.77
CA LEU A 50 -7.32 -5.69 -7.50
C LEU A 50 -7.35 -5.96 -9.02
N HIS A 51 -8.27 -6.79 -9.52
CA HIS A 51 -8.33 -7.25 -10.91
C HIS A 51 -7.03 -7.93 -11.40
N ALA A 52 -6.28 -8.53 -10.49
CA ALA A 52 -5.06 -9.28 -10.80
C ALA A 52 -5.37 -10.72 -11.24
N ILE A 53 -6.44 -11.28 -10.71
CA ILE A 53 -7.02 -12.55 -11.12
C ILE A 53 -8.53 -12.39 -11.37
N ASP A 54 -9.09 -13.24 -12.19
CA ASP A 54 -10.52 -13.35 -12.42
C ASP A 54 -11.20 -14.20 -11.32
N ASP A 55 -12.54 -14.25 -11.32
CA ASP A 55 -13.32 -14.99 -10.32
C ASP A 55 -13.05 -16.52 -10.36
N ASP A 56 -12.58 -17.04 -11.48
CA ASP A 56 -12.15 -18.44 -11.64
C ASP A 56 -10.72 -18.70 -11.16
N GLY A 57 -10.02 -17.66 -10.69
CA GLY A 57 -8.63 -17.71 -10.21
C GLY A 57 -7.57 -17.57 -11.30
N SER A 58 -7.97 -17.37 -12.57
CA SER A 58 -7.03 -17.18 -13.68
C SER A 58 -6.34 -15.80 -13.61
N ILE A 59 -5.04 -15.75 -13.90
CA ILE A 59 -4.30 -14.49 -13.90
C ILE A 59 -4.67 -13.61 -15.10
N THR A 60 -5.02 -12.36 -14.83
CA THR A 60 -5.35 -11.35 -15.85
C THR A 60 -4.10 -10.78 -16.54
N PRO A 61 -4.23 -10.06 -17.66
CA PRO A 61 -3.12 -9.29 -18.25
C PRO A 61 -2.53 -8.27 -17.28
N LEU A 62 -3.38 -7.63 -16.45
CA LEU A 62 -2.92 -6.71 -15.38
C LEU A 62 -2.14 -7.48 -14.32
N GLY A 63 -2.65 -8.63 -13.86
CA GLY A 63 -1.97 -9.49 -12.91
C GLY A 63 -0.57 -9.92 -13.38
N ARG A 64 -0.42 -10.25 -14.66
CA ARG A 64 0.90 -10.56 -15.25
C ARG A 64 1.85 -9.35 -15.22
N THR A 65 1.34 -8.14 -15.46
CA THR A 65 2.12 -6.90 -15.34
C THR A 65 2.54 -6.67 -13.90
N MET A 66 1.62 -6.85 -12.95
CA MET A 66 1.87 -6.72 -11.52
C MET A 66 2.93 -7.71 -11.02
N LEU A 67 2.88 -8.96 -11.48
CA LEU A 67 3.84 -10.01 -11.12
C LEU A 67 5.29 -9.65 -11.51
N GLY A 68 5.47 -8.85 -12.55
CA GLY A 68 6.78 -8.36 -12.99
C GLY A 68 7.38 -7.26 -12.10
N LEU A 69 6.66 -6.75 -11.09
CA LEU A 69 7.10 -5.67 -10.22
C LEU A 69 7.48 -6.22 -8.84
N PRO A 70 8.66 -5.87 -8.30
CA PRO A 70 9.16 -6.41 -7.04
C PRO A 70 8.58 -5.67 -5.82
N VAL A 71 7.27 -5.52 -5.77
CA VAL A 71 6.53 -4.85 -4.71
C VAL A 71 5.23 -5.63 -4.41
N HIS A 72 4.64 -5.38 -3.24
CA HIS A 72 3.38 -5.99 -2.85
C HIS A 72 2.29 -5.78 -3.94
N PRO A 73 1.38 -6.76 -4.21
CA PRO A 73 0.36 -6.67 -5.27
C PRO A 73 -0.49 -5.39 -5.25
N ARG A 74 -0.83 -4.84 -4.09
CA ARG A 74 -1.52 -3.55 -4.00
C ARG A 74 -0.72 -2.41 -4.64
N LEU A 75 0.57 -2.36 -4.36
CA LEU A 75 1.48 -1.34 -4.89
C LEU A 75 1.77 -1.60 -6.37
N ALA A 76 1.93 -2.87 -6.75
CA ALA A 76 2.11 -3.27 -8.14
C ALA A 76 0.93 -2.83 -9.02
N ARG A 77 -0.33 -2.99 -8.54
CA ARG A 77 -1.52 -2.49 -9.24
C ARG A 77 -1.49 -0.99 -9.43
N MET A 78 -1.18 -0.25 -8.36
CA MET A 78 -1.10 1.21 -8.40
C MET A 78 -0.08 1.68 -9.46
N VAL A 79 1.13 1.11 -9.44
CA VAL A 79 2.19 1.43 -10.41
C VAL A 79 1.82 1.02 -11.83
N ALA A 80 1.22 -0.18 -12.00
CA ALA A 80 0.85 -0.69 -13.32
C ALA A 80 -0.28 0.10 -13.98
N VAL A 81 -1.20 0.68 -13.19
CA VAL A 81 -2.37 1.41 -13.69
C VAL A 81 -2.06 2.89 -13.89
N ASP A 82 -1.54 3.59 -12.86
CA ASP A 82 -1.28 5.04 -12.93
C ASP A 82 -0.05 5.38 -13.78
N ARG A 83 0.97 4.53 -13.78
CA ARG A 83 2.18 4.64 -14.59
C ARG A 83 2.90 5.99 -14.49
N SER A 84 2.89 6.61 -13.31
CA SER A 84 3.54 7.90 -13.04
C SER A 84 4.72 7.77 -12.08
N SER A 85 5.57 8.81 -12.03
CA SER A 85 6.59 8.97 -11.00
C SER A 85 5.99 8.97 -9.59
N LEU A 86 4.80 9.57 -9.42
CA LEU A 86 4.08 9.62 -8.16
C LEU A 86 3.75 8.20 -7.65
N ALA A 87 3.23 7.31 -8.52
CA ALA A 87 2.93 5.94 -8.14
C ALA A 87 4.16 5.18 -7.65
N CYS A 88 5.32 5.38 -8.28
CA CYS A 88 6.59 4.78 -7.86
C CYS A 88 7.06 5.34 -6.51
N VAL A 89 6.92 6.64 -6.29
CA VAL A 89 7.23 7.31 -5.02
C VAL A 89 6.33 6.78 -3.89
N ILE A 90 5.02 6.73 -4.10
CA ILE A 90 4.07 6.21 -3.11
C ILE A 90 4.37 4.76 -2.79
N ALA A 91 4.56 3.90 -3.81
CA ALA A 91 4.88 2.49 -3.60
C ALA A 91 6.10 2.31 -2.69
N THR A 92 7.15 3.07 -2.94
CA THR A 92 8.38 3.01 -2.15
C THR A 92 8.19 3.53 -0.72
N LEU A 93 7.42 4.62 -0.54
CA LEU A 93 7.12 5.18 0.79
C LEU A 93 6.27 4.25 1.64
N VAL A 94 5.35 3.51 1.03
CA VAL A 94 4.45 2.57 1.75
C VAL A 94 5.17 1.27 2.12
N GLU A 95 6.08 0.79 1.27
CA GLU A 95 6.77 -0.50 1.48
C GLU A 95 7.94 -0.40 2.45
N GLU A 96 8.55 0.77 2.54
CA GLU A 96 9.73 0.98 3.35
C GLU A 96 9.41 1.57 4.73
N ARG A 97 10.43 1.55 5.59
CA ARG A 97 10.35 2.23 6.87
C ARG A 97 10.16 3.73 6.66
N ASP A 98 9.31 4.35 7.51
CA ASP A 98 9.04 5.79 7.47
C ASP A 98 10.34 6.62 7.41
N ILE A 99 10.32 7.63 6.55
CA ILE A 99 11.43 8.60 6.42
C ILE A 99 11.46 9.61 7.57
N PHE A 100 10.37 9.74 8.32
CA PHE A 100 10.31 10.61 9.48
C PHE A 100 10.85 9.90 10.71
N ARG A 101 11.69 10.63 11.47
CA ARG A 101 12.20 10.16 12.75
C ARG A 101 11.20 10.48 13.85
N GLY A 102 10.93 9.53 14.71
CA GLY A 102 10.01 9.70 15.83
C GLY A 102 9.39 8.37 16.23
N ARG A 103 8.50 8.42 17.20
CA ARG A 103 7.65 7.29 17.53
C ARG A 103 6.52 7.23 16.52
N PRO A 104 6.13 6.05 16.01
CA PRO A 104 5.06 5.93 15.04
C PRO A 104 3.75 6.62 15.46
N ASP A 105 3.50 6.69 16.78
CA ASP A 105 2.29 7.29 17.33
C ASP A 105 2.34 8.84 17.39
N ASP A 106 3.53 9.43 17.24
CA ASP A 106 3.73 10.88 17.27
C ASP A 106 3.89 11.48 15.86
N LEU A 107 3.89 10.64 14.83
CA LEU A 107 4.05 11.09 13.45
C LEU A 107 2.70 11.37 12.78
N PRO A 108 2.58 12.44 11.97
CA PRO A 108 1.37 12.72 11.21
C PRO A 108 1.11 11.60 10.20
N ALA A 109 -0.15 11.26 9.98
CA ALA A 109 -0.52 10.19 9.04
C ALA A 109 -0.45 10.62 7.55
N ASP A 110 -0.33 11.91 7.27
CA ASP A 110 -0.39 12.46 5.91
C ASP A 110 0.78 12.01 5.03
N LEU A 111 0.46 11.26 3.98
CA LEU A 111 1.41 10.80 2.96
C LEU A 111 1.98 11.97 2.14
N ALA A 112 1.19 13.04 1.92
CA ALA A 112 1.64 14.20 1.13
C ALA A 112 2.85 14.90 1.78
N LEU A 113 2.96 14.90 3.12
CA LEU A 113 4.12 15.42 3.83
C LEU A 113 5.39 14.63 3.48
N ARG A 114 5.29 13.31 3.38
CA ARG A 114 6.42 12.43 3.02
C ARG A 114 6.80 12.59 1.56
N ILE A 115 5.83 12.72 0.68
CA ILE A 115 6.06 13.01 -0.75
C ILE A 115 6.76 14.36 -0.88
N GLY A 116 6.30 15.40 -0.17
CA GLY A 116 6.91 16.72 -0.16
C GLY A 116 8.38 16.71 0.31
N ALA A 117 8.69 15.96 1.36
CA ALA A 117 10.05 15.76 1.84
C ALA A 117 10.91 14.98 0.85
N LEU A 118 10.36 13.95 0.20
CA LEU A 118 11.07 13.14 -0.79
C LEU A 118 11.35 13.93 -2.07
N THR A 119 10.41 14.73 -2.56
CA THR A 119 10.61 15.58 -3.74
C THR A 119 11.47 16.80 -3.47
N GLY A 120 11.62 17.21 -2.21
CA GLY A 120 12.31 18.44 -1.82
C GLY A 120 11.45 19.71 -1.94
N ARG A 121 10.16 19.58 -2.30
CA ARG A 121 9.23 20.70 -2.42
C ARG A 121 8.79 21.25 -1.07
N ARG A 122 8.75 20.41 -0.03
CA ARG A 122 8.43 20.79 1.34
C ARG A 122 9.40 20.09 2.28
N GLY A 123 10.24 20.86 2.98
CA GLY A 123 11.10 20.34 4.04
C GLY A 123 10.25 19.88 5.24
N HIS A 124 10.72 18.88 5.96
CA HIS A 124 10.16 18.47 7.25
C HIS A 124 11.31 18.16 8.19
N ASP A 125 11.32 18.76 9.40
CA ASP A 125 12.45 18.68 10.34
C ASP A 125 12.73 17.25 10.81
N ALA A 126 11.68 16.41 10.85
CA ALA A 126 11.81 14.99 11.19
C ALA A 126 12.37 14.13 10.05
N ALA A 127 12.52 14.65 8.81
CA ALA A 127 12.95 13.85 7.67
C ALA A 127 14.42 13.39 7.79
N ASP A 128 14.64 12.09 7.67
CA ASP A 128 15.96 11.49 7.56
C ASP A 128 16.51 11.64 6.14
N ARG A 129 17.51 12.50 5.96
CA ARG A 129 18.11 12.77 4.65
C ARG A 129 18.66 11.52 3.97
N GLY A 130 19.25 10.60 4.74
CA GLY A 130 19.77 9.34 4.21
C GLY A 130 18.65 8.42 3.74
N ALA A 131 17.54 8.34 4.48
CA ALA A 131 16.36 7.59 4.07
C ALA A 131 15.74 8.20 2.81
N VAL A 132 15.56 9.52 2.74
CA VAL A 132 15.05 10.23 1.56
C VAL A 132 15.88 9.89 0.31
N HIS A 133 17.22 9.93 0.41
CA HIS A 133 18.09 9.60 -0.73
C HIS A 133 17.88 8.15 -1.19
N ARG A 134 17.92 7.20 -0.27
CA ARG A 134 17.71 5.77 -0.60
C ARG A 134 16.33 5.52 -1.24
N LEU A 135 15.28 6.19 -0.76
CA LEU A 135 13.94 6.00 -1.31
C LEU A 135 13.79 6.61 -2.71
N ARG A 136 14.46 7.72 -3.00
CA ARG A 136 14.54 8.26 -4.37
C ARG A 136 15.15 7.26 -5.33
N ASP A 137 16.27 6.64 -4.95
CA ASP A 137 16.94 5.62 -5.76
C ASP A 137 16.05 4.41 -6.00
N ARG A 138 15.35 3.94 -4.95
CA ARG A 138 14.39 2.82 -5.07
C ARG A 138 13.20 3.16 -5.95
N ALA A 139 12.63 4.36 -5.84
CA ALA A 139 11.52 4.80 -6.70
C ALA A 139 11.96 4.86 -8.17
N ALA A 140 13.17 5.35 -8.44
CA ALA A 140 13.75 5.35 -9.79
C ALA A 140 14.00 3.93 -10.31
N ASP A 141 14.45 3.00 -9.45
CA ASP A 141 14.63 1.59 -9.80
C ASP A 141 13.30 0.91 -10.13
N LEU A 142 12.27 1.16 -9.32
CA LEU A 142 10.92 0.65 -9.57
C LEU A 142 10.37 1.18 -10.91
N ALA A 143 10.53 2.47 -11.17
CA ALA A 143 10.10 3.10 -12.41
C ALA A 143 10.80 2.47 -13.63
N ARG A 144 12.13 2.22 -13.56
CA ARG A 144 12.85 1.51 -14.63
C ARG A 144 12.28 0.14 -14.91
N ARG A 145 11.98 -0.65 -13.85
CA ARG A 145 11.38 -1.99 -13.99
C ARG A 145 9.99 -1.92 -14.59
N ALA A 146 9.21 -0.92 -14.18
CA ALA A 146 7.88 -0.65 -14.72
C ALA A 146 7.88 0.01 -16.12
N ARG A 147 9.06 0.37 -16.66
CA ARG A 147 9.23 1.13 -17.91
C ARG A 147 8.45 2.44 -17.87
N ILE A 148 8.63 3.20 -16.81
CA ILE A 148 8.05 4.52 -16.57
C ILE A 148 9.19 5.53 -16.61
N SER A 149 8.98 6.68 -17.31
CA SER A 149 9.88 7.82 -17.19
C SER A 149 9.78 8.39 -15.79
N PHE A 150 10.91 8.54 -15.09
CA PHE A 150 10.94 8.99 -13.72
C PHE A 150 11.46 10.41 -13.60
N ASP A 151 10.61 11.31 -13.15
CA ASP A 151 10.95 12.69 -12.87
C ASP A 151 10.26 13.11 -11.55
N LEU A 152 11.04 13.62 -10.59
CA LEU A 152 10.51 14.12 -9.31
C LEU A 152 9.78 15.47 -9.47
N ASP A 153 10.07 16.22 -10.51
CA ASP A 153 9.39 17.48 -10.78
C ASP A 153 7.95 17.28 -11.26
N ASP A 154 7.65 16.10 -11.84
CA ASP A 154 6.29 15.70 -12.25
C ASP A 154 5.44 15.12 -11.09
N VAL A 155 6.02 14.96 -9.89
CA VAL A 155 5.31 14.38 -8.74
C VAL A 155 4.41 15.44 -8.11
N ASP A 156 3.10 15.21 -8.18
CA ASP A 156 2.07 16.05 -7.57
C ASP A 156 1.51 15.37 -6.31
N PRO A 157 1.82 15.87 -5.09
CA PRO A 157 1.33 15.29 -3.84
C PRO A 157 -0.19 15.28 -3.71
N ASP A 158 -0.89 16.23 -4.32
CA ASP A 158 -2.35 16.38 -4.20
C ASP A 158 -3.09 15.22 -4.90
N ARG A 159 -2.45 14.56 -5.87
CA ARG A 159 -2.96 13.35 -6.52
C ARG A 159 -2.73 12.06 -5.72
N SER A 160 -2.06 12.13 -4.57
CA SER A 160 -1.65 10.93 -3.81
C SER A 160 -2.82 10.05 -3.38
N GLY A 161 -3.96 10.63 -3.01
CA GLY A 161 -5.14 9.89 -2.60
C GLY A 161 -5.75 9.05 -3.73
N VAL A 162 -5.92 9.67 -4.91
CA VAL A 162 -6.48 8.98 -6.08
C VAL A 162 -5.56 7.85 -6.54
N VAL A 163 -4.24 8.08 -6.54
CA VAL A 163 -3.26 7.07 -6.92
C VAL A 163 -3.24 5.94 -5.89
N LEU A 164 -3.22 6.27 -4.59
CA LEU A 164 -3.22 5.27 -3.51
C LEU A 164 -4.49 4.41 -3.53
N LEU A 165 -5.65 4.99 -3.88
CA LEU A 165 -6.93 4.29 -3.99
C LEU A 165 -6.89 3.14 -5.02
N LEU A 166 -6.06 3.22 -6.04
CA LEU A 166 -5.88 2.12 -6.99
C LEU A 166 -5.36 0.84 -6.32
N GLY A 167 -4.51 0.95 -5.32
CA GLY A 167 -3.99 -0.20 -4.55
C GLY A 167 -4.81 -0.57 -3.33
N TYR A 168 -5.59 0.38 -2.80
CA TYR A 168 -6.29 0.26 -1.52
C TYR A 168 -7.79 0.64 -1.63
N PRO A 169 -8.55 0.10 -2.60
CA PRO A 169 -9.96 0.48 -2.81
C PRO A 169 -10.88 0.09 -1.63
N ASP A 170 -10.51 -0.94 -0.88
CA ASP A 170 -11.18 -1.42 0.33
C ASP A 170 -10.91 -0.54 1.57
N ARG A 171 -9.87 0.30 1.51
CA ARG A 171 -9.44 1.16 2.62
C ARG A 171 -9.80 2.65 2.43
N LEU A 172 -10.67 2.96 1.48
CA LEU A 172 -11.33 4.27 1.42
C LEU A 172 -12.15 4.45 2.70
N ALA A 173 -11.96 5.57 3.38
CA ALA A 173 -12.57 5.87 4.65
C ALA A 173 -13.31 7.21 4.60
N ALA A 174 -14.56 7.21 5.04
CA ALA A 174 -15.37 8.41 5.17
C ALA A 174 -15.40 8.89 6.62
N ARG A 175 -15.20 10.19 6.85
CA ARG A 175 -15.28 10.81 8.17
C ARG A 175 -16.71 10.73 8.73
N ARG A 176 -16.83 10.27 9.96
CA ARG A 176 -18.06 10.31 10.74
C ARG A 176 -18.11 11.51 11.70
N ARG A 177 -16.95 11.81 12.29
CA ARG A 177 -16.68 12.97 13.16
C ARG A 177 -15.19 13.32 13.01
N PRO A 178 -14.72 14.50 13.45
CA PRO A 178 -13.29 14.78 13.49
C PRO A 178 -12.49 13.61 14.08
N GLY A 179 -11.44 13.19 13.41
CA GLY A 179 -10.60 12.08 13.81
C GLY A 179 -11.24 10.68 13.78
N GLN A 180 -12.52 10.53 13.38
CA GLN A 180 -13.23 9.25 13.34
C GLN A 180 -13.72 8.91 11.94
N PHE A 181 -13.31 7.77 11.44
CA PHE A 181 -13.55 7.31 10.08
C PHE A 181 -14.21 5.94 10.04
N GLN A 182 -14.92 5.67 8.97
CA GLN A 182 -15.42 4.35 8.64
C GLN A 182 -14.88 3.92 7.29
N LEU A 183 -14.15 2.80 7.28
CA LEU A 183 -13.64 2.19 6.06
C LEU A 183 -14.78 1.63 5.21
N ARG A 184 -14.60 1.60 3.90
CA ARG A 184 -15.54 0.98 2.95
C ARG A 184 -15.82 -0.50 3.32
N ALA A 185 -14.84 -1.20 3.87
CA ALA A 185 -14.98 -2.57 4.37
C ALA A 185 -15.80 -2.69 5.68
N GLY A 186 -16.32 -1.58 6.23
CA GLY A 186 -17.19 -1.56 7.41
C GLY A 186 -16.47 -1.39 8.74
N ALA A 187 -15.16 -1.56 8.83
CA ALA A 187 -14.39 -1.36 10.05
C ALA A 187 -14.25 0.12 10.42
N SER A 188 -14.16 0.42 11.72
CA SER A 188 -13.88 1.78 12.22
C SER A 188 -12.38 2.05 12.23
N ALA A 189 -12.01 3.29 11.89
CA ALA A 189 -10.64 3.78 11.97
C ALA A 189 -10.59 5.17 12.63
N TRP A 190 -9.41 5.55 13.12
CA TRP A 190 -9.27 6.85 13.78
C TRP A 190 -7.89 7.47 13.58
N LEU A 191 -7.86 8.79 13.71
CA LEU A 191 -6.68 9.64 13.78
C LEU A 191 -6.72 10.46 15.08
N PRO A 192 -5.58 10.89 15.64
CA PRO A 192 -5.55 11.92 16.67
C PRO A 192 -6.26 13.19 16.20
N ASP A 193 -6.87 13.92 17.15
CA ASP A 193 -7.63 15.15 16.82
C ASP A 193 -6.73 16.27 16.26
N ASP A 194 -5.43 16.23 16.54
CA ASP A 194 -4.40 17.17 16.06
C ASP A 194 -3.71 16.70 14.75
N ASP A 195 -4.08 15.54 14.21
CA ASP A 195 -3.55 15.09 12.93
C ASP A 195 -4.09 15.95 11.77
N PRO A 196 -3.24 16.37 10.81
CA PRO A 196 -3.69 17.18 9.66
C PRO A 196 -4.87 16.60 8.88
N LEU A 197 -5.04 15.27 8.89
CA LEU A 197 -6.12 14.58 8.17
C LEU A 197 -7.39 14.39 9.02
N ALA A 198 -7.43 14.80 10.28
CA ALA A 198 -8.56 14.54 11.19
C ALA A 198 -9.88 15.16 10.70
N ASP A 199 -9.81 16.29 9.99
CA ASP A 199 -10.95 17.03 9.47
C ASP A 199 -11.29 16.76 8.00
N GLU A 200 -10.53 15.88 7.33
CA GLU A 200 -10.77 15.53 5.94
C GLU A 200 -12.04 14.67 5.77
N LEU A 201 -12.79 14.89 4.69
CA LEU A 201 -14.04 14.16 4.43
C LEU A 201 -13.77 12.72 4.04
N PHE A 202 -12.79 12.50 3.18
CA PHE A 202 -12.40 11.19 2.69
C PHE A 202 -10.88 11.05 2.73
N VAL A 203 -10.44 9.92 3.25
CA VAL A 203 -9.03 9.50 3.19
C VAL A 203 -8.93 8.06 2.72
N VAL A 204 -7.81 7.71 2.11
CA VAL A 204 -7.47 6.31 1.84
C VAL A 204 -6.30 5.89 2.73
N ALA A 205 -6.48 4.84 3.52
CA ALA A 205 -5.49 4.38 4.48
C ALA A 205 -4.54 3.35 3.85
N ALA A 206 -3.24 3.68 3.77
CA ALA A 206 -2.20 2.74 3.37
C ALA A 206 -1.79 1.83 4.52
N ASP A 207 -1.68 2.37 5.73
CA ASP A 207 -1.26 1.63 6.92
C ASP A 207 -2.23 1.84 8.10
N LEU A 208 -2.54 0.71 8.77
CA LEU A 208 -3.43 0.59 9.92
C LEU A 208 -2.75 -0.25 10.99
N ASP A 209 -2.92 0.07 12.27
CA ASP A 209 -2.26 -0.62 13.39
C ASP A 209 -2.76 -2.06 13.66
N GLY A 210 -3.70 -2.56 12.86
CA GLY A 210 -4.20 -3.93 12.94
C GLY A 210 -5.22 -4.21 14.04
N HIS A 211 -5.64 -3.23 14.84
CA HIS A 211 -6.73 -3.41 15.79
C HIS A 211 -8.08 -3.60 15.08
N ARG A 212 -8.73 -4.76 15.30
CA ARG A 212 -9.92 -5.17 14.51
C ARG A 212 -11.15 -4.28 14.71
N GLU A 213 -11.36 -3.76 15.91
CA GLU A 213 -12.57 -2.99 16.22
C GLU A 213 -12.42 -1.50 15.88
N ARG A 214 -11.25 -0.95 16.09
CA ARG A 214 -10.95 0.46 15.87
C ARG A 214 -9.47 0.64 15.56
N ALA A 215 -9.12 0.55 14.29
CA ALA A 215 -7.75 0.67 13.83
C ALA A 215 -7.28 2.14 13.84
N ARG A 216 -6.07 2.40 14.32
CA ARG A 216 -5.42 3.69 14.11
C ARG A 216 -4.88 3.76 12.70
N ILE A 217 -5.16 4.85 12.01
CA ILE A 217 -4.55 5.17 10.72
C ILE A 217 -3.13 5.69 10.99
N ARG A 218 -2.13 5.05 10.39
CA ARG A 218 -0.72 5.44 10.51
C ARG A 218 -0.20 6.13 9.27
N LEU A 219 -0.77 5.82 8.12
CA LEU A 219 -0.43 6.45 6.84
C LEU A 219 -1.67 6.50 5.96
N ALA A 220 -2.00 7.68 5.47
CA ALA A 220 -3.14 7.91 4.60
C ALA A 220 -2.90 9.10 3.66
N ALA A 221 -3.76 9.21 2.66
CA ALA A 221 -3.82 10.37 1.77
C ALA A 221 -5.26 10.87 1.64
N VAL A 222 -5.43 12.16 1.43
CA VAL A 222 -6.73 12.80 1.15
C VAL A 222 -7.25 12.32 -0.21
N VAL A 223 -8.55 12.08 -0.29
CA VAL A 223 -9.25 11.86 -1.55
C VAL A 223 -10.25 13.00 -1.73
N ASP A 224 -9.97 13.88 -2.68
CA ASP A 224 -10.93 14.91 -3.07
C ASP A 224 -12.08 14.29 -3.85
N ALA A 225 -13.28 14.79 -3.62
CA ALA A 225 -14.52 14.27 -4.21
C ALA A 225 -14.95 15.06 -5.47
N ASP A 226 -14.02 15.80 -6.10
CA ASP A 226 -14.27 16.57 -7.32
C ASP A 226 -14.38 15.70 -8.58
#